data_7c72be1253b9427fb7761163f6635614
#
_entry.id   7c72be1253b9427fb7761163f6635614
#
_cell.length_a   1.000
_cell.length_b   1.000
_cell.length_c   1.000
_cell.angle_alpha   90.00
_cell.angle_beta   90.00
_cell.angle_gamma   90.00
#
_symmetry.space_group_name_H-M   'P 1'
#
loop_
_entity.id
_entity.type
_entity.pdbx_description
1 polymer ?
#
loop_
_entity_poly.entity_id
_entity_poly.type
_entity_poly.pdbx_seq_one_letter_code
_entity_poly.pdbx_strand_id
1 'polypeptide(L)'
;MSRIMEKIYALFRMNILIFVLLAATVIALFAYQNGLDDIVFLNLSDYPYVIAETDSADGGSSAVAISRTDSSIIVDYELKEGYAYPYAGVKILLGDGKTKGRDFSKFDSIFVWVKPRGEGTVRIYFRGYDADFYREGDEGSLKFNEVEFFPLEETYPAVFVPQEFRVASWWVAQNGVNV
;
A
#
# COMPACT_ATOMS: atom_id res chain seq x y z
N MET A 1 -63.04 20.60 3.23
CA MET A 1 -61.75 21.14 2.75
C MET A 1 -61.89 21.35 1.24
N SER A 2 -61.57 22.53 0.66
CA SER A 2 -61.87 22.77 -0.76
C SER A 2 -60.90 21.97 -1.63
N ARG A 3 -61.33 21.47 -2.80
CA ARG A 3 -60.52 20.74 -3.78
C ARG A 3 -59.23 21.51 -4.18
N ILE A 4 -59.21 22.81 -4.00
CA ILE A 4 -58.05 23.67 -4.25
C ILE A 4 -56.98 23.45 -3.20
N MET A 5 -57.35 23.35 -1.92
CA MET A 5 -56.44 23.10 -0.81
C MET A 5 -55.75 21.72 -0.93
N GLU A 6 -56.47 20.70 -1.36
CA GLU A 6 -55.92 19.36 -1.58
C GLU A 6 -54.84 19.33 -2.69
N LYS A 7 -55.11 20.06 -3.80
CA LYS A 7 -54.13 20.21 -4.88
C LYS A 7 -52.89 20.97 -4.45
N ILE A 8 -53.01 22.01 -3.66
CA ILE A 8 -51.88 22.77 -3.13
C ILE A 8 -51.04 21.88 -2.19
N TYR A 9 -51.71 21.11 -1.34
CA TYR A 9 -51.04 20.20 -0.41
C TYR A 9 -50.30 19.05 -1.13
N ALA A 10 -50.88 18.50 -2.19
CA ALA A 10 -50.26 17.49 -3.03
C ALA A 10 -49.03 18.03 -3.77
N LEU A 11 -49.12 19.23 -4.34
CA LEU A 11 -47.99 19.92 -4.99
C LEU A 11 -46.85 20.21 -4.00
N PHE A 12 -47.19 20.65 -2.79
CA PHE A 12 -46.20 20.93 -1.76
C PHE A 12 -45.46 19.66 -1.32
N ARG A 13 -46.17 18.54 -1.10
CA ARG A 13 -45.59 17.24 -0.79
C ARG A 13 -44.70 16.71 -1.92
N MET A 14 -45.11 16.88 -3.16
CA MET A 14 -44.32 16.45 -4.31
C MET A 14 -43.03 17.25 -4.44
N ASN A 15 -43.07 18.56 -4.21
CA ASN A 15 -41.86 19.38 -4.22
C ASN A 15 -40.88 19.02 -3.07
N ILE A 16 -41.39 18.72 -1.87
CA ILE A 16 -40.57 18.25 -0.76
C ILE A 16 -39.90 16.90 -1.11
N LEU A 17 -40.66 15.96 -1.71
CA LEU A 17 -40.11 14.65 -2.09
C LEU A 17 -38.99 14.80 -3.13
N ILE A 18 -39.18 15.65 -4.14
CA ILE A 18 -38.17 15.93 -5.16
C ILE A 18 -36.94 16.55 -4.52
N PHE A 19 -37.10 17.49 -3.59
CA PHE A 19 -35.98 18.13 -2.90
C PHE A 19 -35.16 17.10 -2.03
N VAL A 20 -35.86 16.22 -1.32
CA VAL A 20 -35.23 15.16 -0.53
C VAL A 20 -34.48 14.18 -1.41
N LEU A 21 -35.04 13.76 -2.55
CA LEU A 21 -34.36 12.88 -3.50
C LEU A 21 -33.12 13.55 -4.10
N LEU A 22 -33.22 14.83 -4.44
CA LEU A 22 -32.10 15.59 -5.00
C LEU A 22 -30.96 15.74 -3.98
N ALA A 23 -31.30 16.05 -2.73
CA ALA A 23 -30.32 16.12 -1.64
C ALA A 23 -29.66 14.77 -1.37
N ALA A 24 -30.41 13.68 -1.35
CA ALA A 24 -29.89 12.33 -1.17
C ALA A 24 -28.94 11.93 -2.32
N THR A 25 -29.30 12.30 -3.57
CA THR A 25 -28.43 12.04 -4.73
C THR A 25 -27.12 12.82 -4.65
N VAL A 26 -27.17 14.10 -4.25
CA VAL A 26 -25.96 14.92 -4.07
C VAL A 26 -25.06 14.34 -2.97
N ILE A 27 -25.63 13.93 -1.84
CA ILE A 27 -24.89 13.29 -0.75
C ILE A 27 -24.26 11.97 -1.22
N ALA A 28 -25.01 11.14 -1.96
CA ALA A 28 -24.51 9.89 -2.49
C ALA A 28 -23.36 10.10 -3.50
N LEU A 29 -23.48 11.09 -4.39
CA LEU A 29 -22.41 11.45 -5.33
C LEU A 29 -21.18 11.96 -4.61
N PHE A 30 -21.36 12.78 -3.59
CA PHE A 30 -20.25 13.30 -2.78
C PHE A 30 -19.54 12.19 -2.01
N ALA A 31 -20.30 11.26 -1.41
CA ALA A 31 -19.76 10.08 -0.75
C ALA A 31 -19.02 9.15 -1.73
N TYR A 32 -19.57 8.97 -2.94
CA TYR A 32 -18.95 8.17 -4.00
C TYR A 32 -17.64 8.81 -4.50
N GLN A 33 -17.61 10.11 -4.73
CA GLN A 33 -16.38 10.82 -5.14
C GLN A 33 -15.30 10.74 -4.06
N ASN A 34 -15.64 10.97 -2.79
CA ASN A 34 -14.68 10.87 -1.70
C ASN A 34 -14.16 9.44 -1.51
N GLY A 35 -14.96 8.41 -1.79
CA GLY A 35 -14.52 7.02 -1.71
C GLY A 35 -13.60 6.60 -2.85
N LEU A 36 -13.65 7.28 -4.01
CA LEU A 36 -12.73 7.03 -5.12
C LEU A 36 -11.36 7.72 -4.95
N ASP A 37 -11.31 8.81 -4.18
CA ASP A 37 -10.07 9.54 -3.92
C ASP A 37 -9.12 8.79 -2.95
N ASP A 38 -9.58 7.70 -2.34
CA ASP A 38 -8.80 6.89 -1.41
C ASP A 38 -8.02 5.74 -2.09
N ILE A 39 -8.08 5.62 -3.43
CA ILE A 39 -7.26 4.64 -4.16
C ILE A 39 -5.94 5.29 -4.59
N VAL A 40 -4.83 4.72 -4.11
CA VAL A 40 -3.49 5.09 -4.57
C VAL A 40 -2.95 4.00 -5.47
N PHE A 41 -2.79 4.33 -6.73
CA PHE A 41 -2.20 3.43 -7.72
C PHE A 41 -0.72 3.80 -7.95
N LEU A 42 0.17 2.82 -7.78
CA LEU A 42 1.59 2.96 -8.07
C LEU A 42 1.92 2.14 -9.32
N ASN A 43 2.05 2.81 -10.45
CA ASN A 43 2.61 2.18 -11.65
C ASN A 43 4.14 2.18 -11.54
N LEU A 44 4.72 1.04 -11.18
CA LEU A 44 6.16 0.93 -10.92
C LEU A 44 7.01 1.14 -12.19
N SER A 45 6.45 1.00 -13.39
CA SER A 45 7.17 1.27 -14.64
C SER A 45 7.60 2.74 -14.75
N ASP A 46 6.73 3.64 -14.29
CA ASP A 46 6.95 5.10 -14.38
C ASP A 46 7.41 5.69 -13.04
N TYR A 47 7.33 4.89 -11.95
CA TYR A 47 7.65 5.39 -10.63
C TYR A 47 9.17 5.59 -10.46
N PRO A 48 9.63 6.83 -10.20
CA PRO A 48 11.07 7.14 -10.23
C PRO A 48 11.84 6.63 -9.02
N TYR A 49 11.13 6.33 -7.93
CA TYR A 49 11.74 6.04 -6.62
C TYR A 49 11.77 4.55 -6.31
N VAL A 50 12.19 3.72 -7.26
CA VAL A 50 12.46 2.30 -7.08
C VAL A 50 13.96 2.08 -7.05
N ILE A 51 14.46 1.53 -5.95
CA ILE A 51 15.89 1.36 -5.66
C ILE A 51 16.17 -0.11 -5.41
N ALA A 52 17.26 -0.64 -5.99
CA ALA A 52 17.75 -1.98 -5.68
C ALA A 52 18.22 -2.05 -4.23
N GLU A 53 17.90 -3.12 -3.53
CA GLU A 53 18.32 -3.37 -2.17
C GLU A 53 18.86 -4.78 -2.03
N THR A 54 20.04 -4.92 -1.47
CA THR A 54 20.72 -6.20 -1.29
C THR A 54 21.43 -6.26 0.05
N ASP A 55 21.86 -7.44 0.44
CA ASP A 55 22.68 -7.70 1.63
C ASP A 55 24.10 -7.12 1.58
N SER A 56 24.48 -6.42 0.52
CA SER A 56 25.83 -5.86 0.37
C SER A 56 26.20 -4.85 1.47
N ALA A 57 25.22 -4.12 1.99
CA ALA A 57 25.42 -3.20 3.12
C ALA A 57 25.75 -3.94 4.43
N ASP A 58 25.33 -5.20 4.54
CA ASP A 58 25.52 -6.07 5.71
C ASP A 58 26.68 -7.06 5.54
N GLY A 59 27.46 -6.88 4.46
CA GLY A 59 28.62 -7.72 4.15
C GLY A 59 28.33 -8.94 3.27
N GLY A 60 27.11 -9.04 2.71
CA GLY A 60 26.75 -10.02 1.71
C GLY A 60 27.21 -9.65 0.29
N SER A 61 26.87 -10.48 -0.67
CA SER A 61 27.25 -10.28 -2.09
C SER A 61 26.13 -10.58 -3.08
N SER A 62 24.90 -10.68 -2.61
CA SER A 62 23.72 -10.86 -3.46
C SER A 62 23.55 -9.69 -4.44
N ALA A 63 22.95 -9.94 -5.59
CA ALA A 63 22.83 -8.97 -6.67
C ALA A 63 21.38 -8.79 -7.10
N VAL A 64 21.04 -7.58 -7.54
CA VAL A 64 19.74 -7.21 -8.13
C VAL A 64 19.95 -6.38 -9.37
N ALA A 65 19.25 -6.73 -10.43
CA ALA A 65 19.11 -5.88 -11.63
C ALA A 65 17.64 -5.50 -11.82
N ILE A 66 17.38 -4.21 -12.07
CA ILE A 66 16.04 -3.69 -12.32
C ILE A 66 15.97 -3.26 -13.77
N SER A 67 15.04 -3.81 -14.51
CA SER A 67 14.67 -3.34 -15.85
C SER A 67 13.22 -2.90 -15.88
N ARG A 68 12.85 -2.01 -16.80
CA ARG A 68 11.50 -1.44 -16.91
C ARG A 68 10.88 -1.81 -18.23
N THR A 69 9.60 -2.09 -18.21
CA THR A 69 8.74 -2.23 -19.40
C THR A 69 7.72 -1.09 -19.41
N ASP A 70 6.83 -1.07 -20.39
CA ASP A 70 5.76 -0.05 -20.48
C ASP A 70 4.74 -0.15 -19.32
N SER A 71 4.65 -1.28 -18.63
CA SER A 71 3.61 -1.53 -17.60
C SER A 71 4.12 -2.14 -16.30
N SER A 72 5.41 -2.47 -16.20
CA SER A 72 5.96 -3.15 -15.03
C SER A 72 7.46 -2.91 -14.84
N ILE A 73 7.96 -3.27 -13.69
CA ILE A 73 9.39 -3.51 -13.47
C ILE A 73 9.66 -5.01 -13.48
N ILE A 74 10.83 -5.38 -13.99
CA ILE A 74 11.37 -6.73 -13.90
C ILE A 74 12.53 -6.65 -12.91
N VAL A 75 12.52 -7.53 -11.92
CA VAL A 75 13.56 -7.62 -10.89
C VAL A 75 14.24 -8.97 -11.06
N ASP A 76 15.43 -8.97 -11.60
CA ASP A 76 16.29 -10.15 -11.67
C ASP A 76 17.23 -10.14 -10.49
N TYR A 77 17.28 -11.22 -9.73
CA TYR A 77 18.10 -11.30 -8.53
C TYR A 77 18.90 -12.60 -8.44
N GLU A 78 20.03 -12.53 -7.77
CA GLU A 78 20.89 -13.66 -7.45
C GLU A 78 21.25 -13.61 -5.96
N LEU A 79 20.77 -14.58 -5.18
CA LEU A 79 21.18 -14.73 -3.79
C LEU A 79 22.50 -15.48 -3.75
N LYS A 80 23.48 -14.93 -3.02
CA LYS A 80 24.82 -15.52 -2.89
C LYS A 80 25.09 -15.97 -1.46
N GLU A 81 25.75 -17.09 -1.35
CA GLU A 81 26.25 -17.60 -0.07
C GLU A 81 27.32 -16.66 0.52
N GLY A 82 27.53 -16.75 1.82
CA GLY A 82 28.54 -15.96 2.54
C GLY A 82 28.00 -15.00 3.58
N TYR A 83 26.70 -14.66 3.48
CA TYR A 83 25.97 -13.96 4.51
C TYR A 83 24.90 -14.87 5.14
N ALA A 84 24.69 -14.76 6.45
CA ALA A 84 23.79 -15.66 7.18
C ALA A 84 22.33 -15.58 6.71
N TYR A 85 21.93 -14.42 6.21
CA TYR A 85 20.56 -14.14 5.76
C TYR A 85 20.57 -13.39 4.43
N PRO A 86 20.94 -14.05 3.32
CA PRO A 86 21.07 -13.39 2.03
C PRO A 86 19.70 -12.86 1.58
N TYR A 87 19.68 -11.61 1.08
CA TYR A 87 18.50 -11.01 0.53
C TYR A 87 18.80 -10.13 -0.68
N ALA A 88 17.79 -10.02 -1.53
CA ALA A 88 17.83 -9.18 -2.72
C ALA A 88 16.41 -8.75 -3.10
N GLY A 89 16.22 -7.51 -3.44
CA GLY A 89 14.89 -6.99 -3.76
C GLY A 89 14.89 -5.54 -4.18
N VAL A 90 13.75 -4.90 -4.05
CA VAL A 90 13.56 -3.49 -4.38
C VAL A 90 12.93 -2.74 -3.23
N LYS A 91 13.41 -1.54 -2.98
CA LYS A 91 12.82 -0.56 -2.07
C LYS A 91 12.04 0.47 -2.89
N ILE A 92 10.78 0.69 -2.54
CA ILE A 92 9.90 1.67 -3.14
C ILE A 92 9.69 2.79 -2.14
N LEU A 93 10.13 4.00 -2.46
CA LEU A 93 10.00 5.16 -1.58
C LEU A 93 8.65 5.83 -1.84
N LEU A 94 7.69 5.66 -0.94
CA LEU A 94 6.28 6.01 -1.15
C LEU A 94 5.94 7.50 -0.89
N GLY A 95 6.89 8.29 -0.45
CA GLY A 95 6.68 9.72 -0.18
C GLY A 95 7.22 10.63 -1.31
N ASP A 96 8.02 11.60 -0.89
CA ASP A 96 8.72 12.53 -1.80
C ASP A 96 10.02 11.95 -2.39
N GLY A 97 10.24 10.65 -2.18
CA GLY A 97 11.42 9.95 -2.62
C GLY A 97 12.69 10.24 -1.82
N LYS A 98 12.59 10.99 -0.72
CA LYS A 98 13.76 11.38 0.09
C LYS A 98 13.59 11.02 1.56
N THR A 99 12.74 11.71 2.28
CA THR A 99 12.68 11.62 3.75
C THR A 99 11.27 11.48 4.31
N LYS A 100 10.26 11.84 3.53
CA LYS A 100 8.87 11.78 3.99
C LYS A 100 8.20 10.51 3.48
N GLY A 101 7.70 9.72 4.41
CA GLY A 101 6.79 8.64 4.10
C GLY A 101 5.41 9.17 3.67
N ARG A 102 4.50 8.26 3.42
CA ARG A 102 3.10 8.55 3.13
C ARG A 102 2.23 7.93 4.21
N ASP A 103 1.21 8.65 4.64
CA ASP A 103 0.23 8.12 5.58
C ASP A 103 -0.73 7.17 4.86
N PHE A 104 -0.71 5.90 5.27
CA PHE A 104 -1.58 4.84 4.76
C PHE A 104 -2.64 4.40 5.79
N SER A 105 -2.80 5.11 6.90
CA SER A 105 -3.73 4.74 7.98
C SER A 105 -5.20 4.67 7.57
N LYS A 106 -5.56 5.32 6.45
CA LYS A 106 -6.93 5.28 5.90
C LYS A 106 -7.20 4.08 5.00
N PHE A 107 -6.17 3.36 4.56
CA PHE A 107 -6.35 2.24 3.63
C PHE A 107 -6.61 0.97 4.40
N ASP A 108 -7.60 0.22 3.96
CA ASP A 108 -7.98 -1.07 4.53
C ASP A 108 -7.40 -2.27 3.77
N SER A 109 -6.89 -2.05 2.56
CA SER A 109 -6.40 -3.11 1.69
C SER A 109 -5.22 -2.66 0.83
N ILE A 110 -4.33 -3.61 0.56
CA ILE A 110 -3.14 -3.44 -0.28
C ILE A 110 -3.18 -4.50 -1.37
N PHE A 111 -3.09 -4.07 -2.62
CA PHE A 111 -3.10 -4.93 -3.79
C PHE A 111 -1.72 -4.94 -4.43
N VAL A 112 -1.14 -6.13 -4.63
CA VAL A 112 0.19 -6.27 -5.22
C VAL A 112 0.13 -7.26 -6.36
N TRP A 113 0.47 -6.80 -7.57
CA TRP A 113 0.60 -7.66 -8.75
C TRP A 113 2.05 -8.11 -8.88
N VAL A 114 2.29 -9.39 -8.62
CA VAL A 114 3.60 -10.01 -8.75
C VAL A 114 3.47 -11.24 -9.65
N LYS A 115 4.28 -11.29 -10.69
CA LYS A 115 4.41 -12.49 -11.53
C LYS A 115 5.79 -13.10 -11.29
N PRO A 116 5.89 -14.24 -10.60
CA PRO A 116 7.16 -14.89 -10.36
C PRO A 116 7.69 -15.55 -11.65
N ARG A 117 9.02 -15.64 -11.71
CA ARG A 117 9.74 -16.47 -12.68
C ARG A 117 10.58 -17.47 -11.89
N GLY A 118 10.00 -18.56 -11.45
CA GLY A 118 10.63 -19.55 -10.60
C GLY A 118 9.82 -19.86 -9.36
N GLU A 119 10.40 -20.67 -8.49
CA GLU A 119 9.78 -21.10 -7.25
C GLU A 119 10.29 -20.22 -6.09
N GLY A 120 9.45 -20.00 -5.08
CA GLY A 120 9.82 -19.27 -3.87
C GLY A 120 8.74 -18.38 -3.33
N THR A 121 9.05 -17.76 -2.20
CA THR A 121 8.19 -16.79 -1.54
C THR A 121 8.61 -15.36 -1.87
N VAL A 122 7.64 -14.45 -1.85
CA VAL A 122 7.89 -13.01 -1.88
C VAL A 122 7.56 -12.46 -0.50
N ARG A 123 8.45 -11.62 0.00
CA ARG A 123 8.25 -10.92 1.26
C ARG A 123 8.09 -9.43 1.01
N ILE A 124 7.03 -8.85 1.55
CA ILE A 124 6.76 -7.42 1.47
C ILE A 124 6.99 -6.82 2.84
N TYR A 125 7.76 -5.73 2.87
CA TYR A 125 7.99 -4.95 4.07
C TYR A 125 7.38 -3.56 3.93
N PHE A 126 6.70 -3.11 4.99
CA PHE A 126 6.43 -1.70 5.21
C PHE A 126 7.37 -1.16 6.28
N ARG A 127 8.19 -0.19 5.91
CA ARG A 127 9.01 0.57 6.87
C ARG A 127 8.21 1.76 7.33
N GLY A 128 7.78 1.73 8.58
CA GLY A 128 6.92 2.75 9.18
C GLY A 128 7.64 3.58 10.22
N TYR A 129 7.24 4.85 10.32
CA TYR A 129 7.62 5.70 11.43
C TYR A 129 6.91 5.22 12.71
N ASP A 130 7.68 5.09 13.78
CA ASP A 130 7.19 4.81 15.12
C ASP A 130 7.91 5.77 16.08
N ALA A 131 7.16 6.63 16.76
CA ALA A 131 7.72 7.71 17.56
C ALA A 131 8.61 7.21 18.71
N ASP A 132 8.37 6.00 19.21
CA ASP A 132 9.13 5.43 20.34
C ASP A 132 10.51 4.88 19.92
N PHE A 133 10.67 4.56 18.63
CA PHE A 133 11.87 3.88 18.11
C PHE A 133 12.62 4.69 17.06
N TYR A 134 11.96 5.60 16.36
CA TYR A 134 12.57 6.34 15.27
C TYR A 134 13.73 7.22 15.74
N ARG A 135 14.84 7.12 15.03
CA ARG A 135 16.04 7.96 15.18
C ARG A 135 16.36 8.60 13.84
N GLU A 136 16.46 9.92 13.83
CA GLU A 136 16.77 10.67 12.60
C GLU A 136 18.13 10.23 12.02
N GLY A 137 18.15 9.94 10.72
CA GLY A 137 19.34 9.47 10.01
C GLY A 137 19.64 7.98 10.16
N ASP A 138 18.86 7.24 10.94
CA ASP A 138 19.00 5.79 11.13
C ASP A 138 17.80 5.05 10.51
N GLU A 139 17.97 4.58 9.27
CA GLU A 139 16.93 3.79 8.57
C GLU A 139 16.58 2.49 9.31
N GLY A 140 17.50 1.91 10.06
CA GLY A 140 17.27 0.70 10.85
C GLY A 140 16.30 0.90 12.02
N SER A 141 16.07 2.17 12.41
CA SER A 141 15.10 2.53 13.44
C SER A 141 13.65 2.61 12.94
N LEU A 142 13.45 2.63 11.63
CA LEU A 142 12.10 2.50 11.06
C LEU A 142 11.55 1.11 11.39
N LYS A 143 10.30 1.06 11.84
CA LYS A 143 9.64 -0.20 12.18
C LYS A 143 9.33 -1.00 10.93
N PHE A 144 9.84 -2.22 10.87
CA PHE A 144 9.61 -3.13 9.77
C PHE A 144 8.41 -4.02 10.06
N ASN A 145 7.38 -3.89 9.25
CA ASN A 145 6.21 -4.77 9.27
C ASN A 145 6.24 -5.61 8.00
N GLU A 146 6.13 -6.93 8.12
CA GLU A 146 6.31 -7.87 7.02
C GLU A 146 5.12 -8.79 6.82
N VAL A 147 4.91 -9.20 5.58
CA VAL A 147 4.08 -10.33 5.17
C VAL A 147 4.83 -11.14 4.14
N GLU A 148 4.73 -12.46 4.22
CA GLU A 148 5.31 -13.40 3.28
C GLU A 148 4.19 -14.18 2.57
N PHE A 149 4.32 -14.38 1.26
CA PHE A 149 3.34 -15.10 0.47
C PHE A 149 3.97 -15.81 -0.72
N PHE A 150 3.26 -16.80 -1.25
CA PHE A 150 3.59 -17.45 -2.51
C PHE A 150 2.82 -16.75 -3.62
N PRO A 151 3.49 -16.04 -4.54
CA PRO A 151 2.80 -15.41 -5.65
C PRO A 151 2.26 -16.48 -6.60
N LEU A 152 1.01 -16.33 -7.00
CA LEU A 152 0.38 -17.19 -7.99
C LEU A 152 0.80 -16.75 -9.39
N GLU A 153 0.92 -17.70 -10.32
CA GLU A 153 1.21 -17.39 -11.74
C GLU A 153 0.08 -16.63 -12.44
N GLU A 154 -1.05 -16.49 -11.80
CA GLU A 154 -2.25 -15.88 -12.34
C GLU A 154 -2.21 -14.34 -12.26
N THR A 155 -3.06 -13.73 -13.11
CA THR A 155 -3.20 -12.26 -13.25
C THR A 155 -3.89 -11.57 -12.09
N TYR A 156 -4.16 -12.28 -11.00
CA TYR A 156 -4.82 -11.71 -9.82
C TYR A 156 -3.80 -11.07 -8.85
N PRO A 157 -4.13 -9.92 -8.27
CA PRO A 157 -3.27 -9.35 -7.24
C PRO A 157 -3.30 -10.21 -5.97
N ALA A 158 -2.17 -10.29 -5.29
CA ALA A 158 -2.19 -10.64 -3.87
C ALA A 158 -2.84 -9.48 -3.11
N VAL A 159 -3.76 -9.80 -2.21
CA VAL A 159 -4.52 -8.81 -1.43
C VAL A 159 -4.19 -9.00 0.04
N PHE A 160 -3.81 -7.93 0.69
CA PHE A 160 -3.46 -7.92 2.10
C PHE A 160 -4.26 -6.86 2.84
N VAL A 161 -4.59 -7.13 4.09
CA VAL A 161 -5.06 -6.12 5.03
C VAL A 161 -3.90 -5.69 5.94
N PRO A 162 -3.86 -4.44 6.43
CA PRO A 162 -2.75 -3.96 7.27
C PRO A 162 -2.47 -4.84 8.49
N GLN A 163 -3.48 -5.51 9.03
CA GLN A 163 -3.39 -6.38 10.20
C GLN A 163 -2.64 -7.71 9.94
N GLU A 164 -2.44 -8.09 8.69
CA GLU A 164 -1.65 -9.28 8.32
C GLU A 164 -0.14 -9.01 8.42
N PHE A 165 0.26 -7.74 8.38
CA PHE A 165 1.66 -7.37 8.53
C PHE A 165 2.08 -7.46 9.99
N ARG A 166 3.10 -8.28 10.25
CA ARG A 166 3.66 -8.47 11.59
C ARG A 166 5.00 -7.77 11.69
N VAL A 167 5.34 -7.30 12.87
CA VAL A 167 6.67 -6.72 13.10
C VAL A 167 7.72 -7.80 12.88
N ALA A 168 8.71 -7.51 12.05
CA ALA A 168 9.78 -8.45 11.73
C ALA A 168 10.55 -8.87 12.98
N SER A 169 10.70 -10.16 13.19
CA SER A 169 11.31 -10.71 14.42
C SER A 169 12.76 -10.25 14.61
N TRP A 170 13.52 -10.12 13.53
CA TRP A 170 14.88 -9.61 13.57
C TRP A 170 14.94 -8.14 14.02
N TRP A 171 13.96 -7.32 13.60
CA TRP A 171 13.85 -5.92 14.00
C TRP A 171 13.54 -5.78 15.50
N VAL A 172 12.64 -6.64 15.99
CA VAL A 172 12.31 -6.74 17.43
C VAL A 172 13.56 -7.07 18.23
N ALA A 173 14.33 -8.05 17.80
CA ALA A 173 15.57 -8.45 18.47
C ALA A 173 16.64 -7.33 18.45
N GLN A 174 16.79 -6.65 17.32
CA GLN A 174 17.77 -5.58 17.14
C GLN A 174 17.45 -4.33 17.98
N ASN A 175 16.17 -4.00 18.14
CA ASN A 175 15.71 -2.80 18.86
C ASN A 175 15.34 -3.08 20.33
N GLY A 176 15.47 -4.32 20.80
CA GLY A 176 15.22 -4.69 22.19
C GLY A 176 13.75 -4.56 22.61
N VAL A 177 12.84 -4.72 21.65
CA VAL A 177 11.41 -4.58 21.88
C VAL A 177 10.84 -5.87 22.47
N ASN A 178 10.14 -5.80 23.58
CA ASN A 178 9.33 -6.91 24.08
C ASN A 178 7.93 -6.79 23.44
N VAL A 179 7.61 -7.71 22.55
CA VAL A 179 6.30 -7.81 21.87
C VAL A 179 5.43 -8.80 22.61
#